data_1a3c8891ad3a8455c00a273a54302c3c
#
_entry.id   1a3c8891ad3a8455c00a273a54302c3c
#
_cell.length_a   1.000
_cell.length_b   1.000
_cell.length_c   1.000
_cell.angle_alpha   90.00
_cell.angle_beta   90.00
_cell.angle_gamma   90.00
#
_symmetry.space_group_name_H-M   'P 1'
#
loop_
_entity.id
_entity.type
_entity.pdbx_description
1 polymer ?
#
loop_
_entity_poly.entity_id
_entity_poly.type
_entity_poly.pdbx_seq_one_letter_code
_entity_poly.pdbx_strand_id
1 'polypeptide(L)'
;MTKEIINQYLGKKFLDLSKDFLLKHPFDYISMHGQTIHHEDRVNTIQVGCPSYIASFFNVPVIYNFRQKDIELGGTGAPLMPFLDWLIFRNRKKNILTLNLGGISNISFIPK
;
A
#
# COMPACT_ATOMS: atom_id res chain seq x y z
N MET A 1 2.37 22.70 -7.62
CA MET A 1 3.29 21.97 -6.70
C MET A 1 3.80 20.77 -7.47
N THR A 2 5.11 20.56 -7.54
CA THR A 2 5.67 19.43 -8.31
C THR A 2 5.45 18.10 -7.55
N LYS A 3 5.44 16.98 -8.29
CA LYS A 3 5.37 15.62 -7.71
C LYS A 3 6.41 15.44 -6.59
N GLU A 4 7.64 15.91 -6.83
CA GLU A 4 8.73 15.74 -5.86
C GLU A 4 8.47 16.49 -4.56
N ILE A 5 7.97 17.74 -4.62
CA ILE A 5 7.62 18.51 -3.43
C ILE A 5 6.55 17.79 -2.61
N ILE A 6 5.50 17.27 -3.27
CA ILE A 6 4.43 16.51 -2.61
C ILE A 6 4.99 15.23 -1.98
N ASN A 7 5.86 14.52 -2.70
CA ASN A 7 6.50 13.30 -2.22
C ASN A 7 7.28 13.52 -0.93
N GLN A 8 8.11 14.56 -0.90
CA GLN A 8 8.91 14.93 0.27
C GLN A 8 8.02 15.40 1.43
N TYR A 9 7.04 16.26 1.15
CA TYR A 9 6.12 16.77 2.17
C TYR A 9 5.34 15.64 2.85
N LEU A 10 4.76 14.73 2.06
CA LEU A 10 4.00 13.61 2.61
C LEU A 10 4.89 12.61 3.35
N GLY A 11 6.11 12.36 2.88
CA GLY A 11 7.05 11.52 3.59
C GLY A 11 7.36 12.03 5.01
N LYS A 12 7.59 13.33 5.15
CA LYS A 12 7.75 13.98 6.48
C LYS A 12 6.49 13.86 7.32
N LYS A 13 5.31 14.12 6.73
CA LYS A 13 4.03 14.01 7.44
C LYS A 13 3.75 12.61 7.93
N PHE A 14 4.04 11.58 7.13
CA PHE A 14 3.88 10.20 7.57
C PHE A 14 4.77 9.86 8.75
N LEU A 15 6.02 10.32 8.76
CA LEU A 15 6.88 10.19 9.91
C LEU A 15 6.30 10.93 11.14
N ASP A 16 5.95 12.21 10.98
CA ASP A 16 5.46 13.03 12.09
C ASP A 16 4.21 12.45 12.75
N LEU A 17 3.29 11.90 11.95
CA LEU A 17 2.03 11.33 12.45
C LEU A 17 2.21 9.94 13.08
N SER A 18 3.21 9.19 12.65
CA SER A 18 3.39 7.79 13.08
C SER A 18 4.45 7.61 14.17
N LYS A 19 5.40 8.55 14.31
CA LYS A 19 6.59 8.37 15.16
C LYS A 19 6.26 8.05 16.61
N ASP A 20 5.29 8.74 17.22
CA ASP A 20 4.96 8.56 18.63
C ASP A 20 4.34 7.19 18.92
N PHE A 21 3.61 6.63 17.96
CA PHE A 21 3.11 5.27 18.02
C PHE A 21 4.23 4.27 17.81
N LEU A 22 5.03 4.44 16.74
CA LEU A 22 6.09 3.53 16.39
C LEU A 22 7.20 3.45 17.44
N LEU A 23 7.51 4.54 18.13
CA LEU A 23 8.48 4.53 19.24
C LEU A 23 8.03 3.69 20.44
N LYS A 24 6.74 3.41 20.58
CA LYS A 24 6.19 2.60 21.67
C LYS A 24 6.04 1.12 21.34
N HIS A 25 6.23 0.74 20.09
CA HIS A 25 6.02 -0.63 19.61
C HIS A 25 7.26 -1.11 18.86
N PRO A 26 7.92 -2.19 19.29
CA PRO A 26 9.06 -2.75 18.58
C PRO A 26 8.63 -3.32 17.22
N PHE A 27 9.45 -3.12 16.20
CA PHE A 27 9.24 -3.66 14.85
C PHE A 27 10.58 -3.79 14.12
N ASP A 28 10.65 -4.70 13.15
CA ASP A 28 11.85 -4.98 12.38
C ASP A 28 11.82 -4.32 10.99
N TYR A 29 10.65 -4.04 10.46
CA TYR A 29 10.45 -3.37 9.17
C TYR A 29 9.09 -2.67 9.12
N ILE A 30 8.93 -1.77 8.17
CA ILE A 30 7.67 -1.06 7.91
C ILE A 30 7.22 -1.34 6.47
N SER A 31 5.93 -1.60 6.30
CA SER A 31 5.28 -1.63 4.99
C SER A 31 4.52 -0.33 4.76
N MET A 32 4.79 0.37 3.65
CA MET A 32 4.22 1.67 3.36
C MET A 32 3.67 1.75 1.93
N HIS A 33 2.39 2.04 1.79
CA HIS A 33 1.75 2.19 0.48
C HIS A 33 1.98 3.58 -0.12
N GLY A 34 2.02 4.63 0.70
CA GLY A 34 1.99 6.01 0.25
C GLY A 34 0.59 6.46 -0.21
N GLN A 35 0.50 7.61 -0.87
CA GLN A 35 -0.72 8.16 -1.44
C GLN A 35 -0.69 8.04 -2.97
N THR A 36 -1.65 7.35 -3.55
CA THR A 36 -1.79 7.29 -5.02
C THR A 36 -2.26 8.62 -5.56
N ILE A 37 -1.53 9.18 -6.50
CA ILE A 37 -1.87 10.42 -7.22
C ILE A 37 -2.13 10.20 -8.69
N HIS A 38 -1.69 9.05 -9.24
CA HIS A 38 -1.96 8.64 -10.61
C HIS A 38 -1.99 7.12 -10.70
N HIS A 39 -2.88 6.58 -11.51
CA HIS A 39 -2.94 5.16 -11.81
C HIS A 39 -3.55 4.93 -13.19
N GLU A 40 -2.85 4.15 -14.00
CA GLU A 40 -3.29 3.66 -15.29
C GLU A 40 -2.93 2.19 -15.38
N ASP A 41 -3.95 1.34 -15.50
CA ASP A 41 -3.81 -0.11 -15.49
C ASP A 41 -2.76 -0.60 -16.48
N ARG A 42 -1.84 -1.42 -16.02
CA ARG A 42 -0.74 -2.04 -16.79
C ARG A 42 0.28 -1.06 -17.41
N VAL A 43 0.10 0.23 -17.20
CA VAL A 43 0.97 1.26 -17.80
C VAL A 43 1.83 1.92 -16.75
N ASN A 44 1.21 2.59 -15.79
CA ASN A 44 1.94 3.38 -14.81
C ASN A 44 1.11 3.67 -13.56
N THR A 45 1.80 3.78 -12.44
CA THR A 45 1.18 4.18 -11.18
C THR A 45 2.15 5.04 -10.37
N ILE A 46 1.63 6.04 -9.68
CA ILE A 46 2.45 6.95 -8.88
C ILE A 46 1.86 7.02 -7.48
N GLN A 47 2.65 6.56 -6.52
CA GLN A 47 2.43 6.77 -5.10
C GLN A 47 3.45 7.78 -4.61
N VAL A 48 3.03 8.72 -3.78
CA VAL A 48 3.86 9.73 -3.14
C VAL A 48 3.87 9.56 -1.62
N GLY A 49 4.90 10.07 -0.99
CA GLY A 49 5.22 9.87 0.42
C GLY A 49 6.56 9.17 0.55
N CYS A 50 7.65 9.97 0.48
CA CYS A 50 9.02 9.47 0.46
C CYS A 50 9.31 8.56 1.66
N PRO A 51 9.63 7.27 1.46
CA PRO A 51 9.85 6.33 2.56
C PRO A 51 11.15 6.58 3.33
N SER A 52 12.10 7.31 2.75
CA SER A 52 13.42 7.54 3.33
C SER A 52 13.37 8.26 4.68
N TYR A 53 12.35 9.10 4.93
CA TYR A 53 12.21 9.77 6.21
C TYR A 53 11.96 8.77 7.35
N ILE A 54 11.08 7.81 7.15
CA ILE A 54 10.79 6.75 8.13
C ILE A 54 11.98 5.81 8.24
N ALA A 55 12.52 5.35 7.11
CA ALA A 55 13.66 4.44 7.07
C ALA A 55 14.86 5.00 7.82
N SER A 56 15.21 6.28 7.57
CA SER A 56 16.35 6.93 8.23
C SER A 56 16.12 7.21 9.71
N PHE A 57 14.90 7.61 10.09
CA PHE A 57 14.61 7.94 11.49
C PHE A 57 14.66 6.70 12.39
N PHE A 58 14.06 5.58 11.95
CA PHE A 58 14.00 4.34 12.72
C PHE A 58 15.15 3.37 12.44
N ASN A 59 15.95 3.65 11.41
CA ASN A 59 17.02 2.77 10.93
C ASN A 59 16.53 1.33 10.65
N VAL A 60 15.39 1.21 9.95
CA VAL A 60 14.76 -0.06 9.57
C VAL A 60 14.44 -0.09 8.07
N PRO A 61 14.37 -1.27 7.46
CA PRO A 61 13.88 -1.40 6.09
C PRO A 61 12.44 -0.93 5.95
N VAL A 62 12.14 -0.21 4.85
CA VAL A 62 10.77 0.15 4.45
C VAL A 62 10.44 -0.53 3.12
N ILE A 63 9.40 -1.37 3.14
CA ILE A 63 8.87 -2.05 1.95
C ILE A 63 7.79 -1.16 1.35
N TYR A 64 7.94 -0.80 0.08
CA TYR A 64 7.03 0.15 -0.59
C TYR A 64 6.93 -0.12 -2.09
N ASN A 65 6.15 0.68 -2.80
CA ASN A 65 6.03 0.67 -4.27
C ASN A 65 5.39 -0.62 -4.82
N PHE A 66 4.44 -1.19 -4.12
CA PHE A 66 3.80 -2.47 -4.45
C PHE A 66 3.12 -2.46 -5.82
N ARG A 67 2.43 -1.37 -6.17
CA ARG A 67 1.64 -1.26 -7.40
C ARG A 67 2.52 -1.22 -8.64
N GLN A 68 3.58 -0.43 -8.61
CA GLN A 68 4.52 -0.34 -9.71
C GLN A 68 5.23 -1.68 -9.94
N LYS A 69 5.57 -2.39 -8.85
CA LYS A 69 6.18 -3.72 -8.95
C LYS A 69 5.24 -4.75 -9.57
N ASP A 70 3.96 -4.69 -9.27
CA ASP A 70 2.95 -5.55 -9.90
C ASP A 70 2.84 -5.27 -11.41
N ILE A 71 2.83 -3.99 -11.83
CA ILE A 71 2.85 -3.61 -13.25
C ILE A 71 4.10 -4.13 -13.97
N GLU A 72 5.28 -3.99 -13.37
CA GLU A 72 6.54 -4.50 -13.92
C GLU A 72 6.54 -6.02 -14.12
N LEU A 73 5.76 -6.73 -13.33
CA LEU A 73 5.57 -8.19 -13.44
C LEU A 73 4.42 -8.58 -14.37
N GLY A 74 3.80 -7.61 -15.06
CA GLY A 74 2.71 -7.83 -16.02
C GLY A 74 1.31 -7.75 -15.42
N GLY A 75 1.18 -7.36 -14.15
CA GLY A 75 -0.09 -7.10 -13.48
C GLY A 75 -0.71 -5.76 -13.86
N THR A 76 -1.87 -5.47 -13.28
CA THR A 76 -2.62 -4.23 -13.49
C THR A 76 -2.23 -3.10 -12.53
N GLY A 77 -1.52 -3.43 -11.43
CA GLY A 77 -1.17 -2.51 -10.36
C GLY A 77 -2.31 -2.22 -9.39
N ALA A 78 -3.53 -2.61 -9.73
CA ALA A 78 -4.73 -2.52 -8.90
C ALA A 78 -5.79 -3.51 -9.42
N PRO A 79 -6.69 -4.04 -8.56
CA PRO A 79 -6.63 -3.96 -7.10
C PRO A 79 -5.57 -4.91 -6.50
N LEU A 80 -5.01 -4.60 -5.33
CA LEU A 80 -4.08 -5.48 -4.61
C LEU A 80 -4.78 -6.35 -3.57
N MET A 81 -5.91 -5.88 -3.02
CA MET A 81 -6.65 -6.56 -1.94
C MET A 81 -7.18 -7.95 -2.28
N PRO A 82 -7.63 -8.27 -3.51
CA PRO A 82 -8.19 -9.61 -3.81
C PRO A 82 -7.26 -10.76 -3.47
N PHE A 83 -5.95 -10.60 -3.64
CA PHE A 83 -4.99 -11.63 -3.26
C PHE A 83 -4.97 -11.85 -1.74
N LEU A 84 -4.95 -10.77 -0.97
CA LEU A 84 -4.98 -10.85 0.49
C LEU A 84 -6.31 -11.40 1.00
N ASP A 85 -7.41 -10.95 0.43
CA ASP A 85 -8.75 -11.47 0.74
C ASP A 85 -8.82 -12.99 0.50
N TRP A 86 -8.31 -13.45 -0.65
CA TRP A 86 -8.23 -14.87 -0.94
C TRP A 86 -7.37 -15.62 0.08
N LEU A 87 -6.21 -15.09 0.43
CA LEU A 87 -5.30 -15.73 1.36
C LEU A 87 -5.92 -15.90 2.76
N ILE A 88 -6.61 -14.86 3.24
CA ILE A 88 -7.18 -14.81 4.59
C ILE A 88 -8.51 -15.56 4.68
N PHE A 89 -9.39 -15.37 3.69
CA PHE A 89 -10.78 -15.79 3.80
C PHE A 89 -11.11 -17.06 3.01
N ARG A 90 -10.21 -17.58 2.17
CA ARG A 90 -10.50 -18.80 1.40
C ARG A 90 -11.00 -19.94 2.29
N ASN A 91 -12.06 -20.57 1.87
CA ASN A 91 -12.69 -21.66 2.59
C ASN A 91 -13.16 -22.73 1.60
N ARG A 92 -12.74 -23.99 1.78
CA ARG A 92 -13.09 -25.08 0.86
C ARG A 92 -14.54 -25.51 0.90
N LYS A 93 -15.31 -25.02 1.88
CA LYS A 93 -16.73 -25.42 2.07
C LYS A 93 -17.71 -24.32 1.70
N LYS A 94 -17.25 -23.08 1.56
CA LYS A 94 -18.13 -21.91 1.36
C LYS A 94 -17.55 -20.98 0.30
N ASN A 95 -18.42 -20.38 -0.48
CA ASN A 95 -18.07 -19.19 -1.26
C ASN A 95 -18.05 -17.98 -0.33
N ILE A 96 -17.06 -17.15 -0.47
CA ILE A 96 -16.87 -15.93 0.32
C ILE A 96 -16.94 -14.72 -0.63
N LEU A 97 -17.61 -13.69 -0.18
CA LEU A 97 -17.63 -12.40 -0.85
C LEU A 97 -17.13 -11.35 0.13
N THR A 98 -16.07 -10.64 -0.24
CA THR A 98 -15.57 -9.49 0.51
C THR A 98 -16.01 -8.21 -0.17
N LEU A 99 -16.38 -7.21 0.60
CA LEU A 99 -16.79 -5.89 0.13
C LEU A 99 -15.98 -4.82 0.83
N ASN A 100 -15.24 -4.05 0.04
CA ASN A 100 -14.53 -2.87 0.51
C ASN A 100 -15.27 -1.61 0.07
N LEU A 101 -15.64 -0.78 1.02
CA LEU A 101 -16.35 0.48 0.80
C LEU A 101 -15.42 1.66 1.11
N GLY A 102 -15.14 2.49 0.11
CA GLY A 102 -14.34 3.70 0.22
C GLY A 102 -14.82 4.75 -0.77
N GLY A 103 -13.95 5.58 -1.27
CA GLY A 103 -14.24 6.49 -2.39
C GLY A 103 -14.62 5.73 -3.67
N ILE A 104 -14.08 4.52 -3.81
CA ILE A 104 -14.45 3.52 -4.82
C ILE A 104 -14.79 2.23 -4.06
N SER A 105 -15.86 1.54 -4.47
CA SER A 105 -16.24 0.25 -3.91
C SER A 105 -15.65 -0.90 -4.72
N ASN A 106 -15.14 -1.92 -4.04
CA ASN A 106 -14.60 -3.12 -4.66
C ASN A 106 -15.20 -4.37 -4.03
N ILE A 107 -15.47 -5.37 -4.87
CA ILE A 107 -15.95 -6.68 -4.44
C ILE A 107 -14.96 -7.74 -4.92
N SER A 108 -14.59 -8.67 -4.02
CA SER A 108 -13.84 -9.86 -4.39
C SER A 108 -14.72 -11.10 -4.11
N PHE A 109 -14.89 -11.94 -5.12
CA PHE A 109 -15.55 -13.23 -4.99
C PHE A 109 -14.50 -14.33 -4.91
N ILE A 110 -14.54 -15.10 -3.82
CA ILE A 110 -13.62 -16.19 -3.52
C ILE A 110 -14.42 -17.49 -3.56
N PRO A 111 -14.31 -18.29 -4.62
CA PRO A 111 -15.01 -19.56 -4.72
C PRO A 111 -14.45 -20.58 -3.70
N LYS A 112 -15.31 -21.55 -3.35
CA LYS A 112 -14.91 -22.70 -2.51
C LYS A 112 -13.88 -23.60 -3.19
#